data_b752358b824d20e644b69327081b3e86
#
_entry.id   b752358b824d20e644b69327081b3e86
#
_cell.length_a   1.000
_cell.length_b   1.000
_cell.length_c   1.000
_cell.angle_alpha   90.00
_cell.angle_beta   90.00
_cell.angle_gamma   90.00
#
_symmetry.space_group_name_H-M   'P 1'
#
loop_
_entity.id
_entity.type
_entity.pdbx_description
1 polymer ?
#
loop_
_entity_poly.entity_id
_entity_poly.type
_entity_poly.pdbx_seq_one_letter_code
_entity_poly.pdbx_strand_id
1 'polypeptide(L)'
;TYRPDLKTEEDLWANFRYILEQNNKERLDGEPLTETEFEQVKNQLQFSSFYKAGEWLVGENGKVQVHVQRDTKRLHLVVMNHEHIAGGSSVYEVINQYSALKTEEDGRNRRFDVTLMINGLPMIHIELKNKQHSYMDGFWQIKKYIGEGKYTGIFSAVQMFVISNGVNTKYFSAASDTELNEKFISGWLDQDNNPVSDYIEFAKSVLRIPEAHEMIARYTVLDEDAKRLILLRPYQIHAIEAIRE
;
A
#
# COMPACT_ATOMS: atom_id res chain seq x y z
N THR A 1 1.72 -8.45 -12.02
CA THR A 1 0.81 -8.42 -13.19
C THR A 1 0.20 -7.03 -13.35
N TYR A 2 0.20 -6.49 -14.58
CA TYR A 2 -0.52 -5.26 -14.88
C TYR A 2 -2.01 -5.55 -15.09
N ARG A 3 -2.90 -4.75 -14.45
CA ARG A 3 -4.35 -4.94 -14.45
C ARG A 3 -5.07 -3.69 -15.00
N PRO A 4 -5.13 -3.55 -16.33
CA PRO A 4 -5.81 -2.42 -16.97
C PRO A 4 -7.35 -2.47 -16.86
N ASP A 5 -7.88 -3.61 -16.44
CA ASP A 5 -9.30 -3.91 -16.25
C ASP A 5 -9.87 -3.32 -14.94
N LEU A 6 -9.03 -3.10 -13.92
CA LEU A 6 -9.46 -2.57 -12.63
C LEU A 6 -9.54 -1.04 -12.67
N LYS A 7 -10.74 -0.50 -12.83
CA LYS A 7 -10.98 0.94 -13.06
C LYS A 7 -11.85 1.61 -12.01
N THR A 8 -12.67 0.85 -11.31
CA THR A 8 -13.61 1.35 -10.30
C THR A 8 -13.28 0.75 -8.93
N GLU A 9 -13.81 1.34 -7.88
CA GLU A 9 -13.66 0.78 -6.52
C GLU A 9 -14.34 -0.58 -6.41
N GLU A 10 -15.44 -0.79 -7.13
CA GLU A 10 -16.14 -2.06 -7.21
C GLU A 10 -15.26 -3.14 -7.85
N ASP A 11 -14.55 -2.81 -8.94
CA ASP A 11 -13.59 -3.73 -9.57
C ASP A 11 -12.47 -4.12 -8.58
N LEU A 12 -11.96 -3.15 -7.81
CA LEU A 12 -10.91 -3.40 -6.82
C LEU A 12 -11.40 -4.31 -5.69
N TRP A 13 -12.59 -4.05 -5.15
CA TRP A 13 -13.19 -4.89 -4.12
C TRP A 13 -13.51 -6.29 -4.63
N ALA A 14 -14.00 -6.43 -5.86
CA ALA A 14 -14.23 -7.72 -6.48
C ALA A 14 -12.94 -8.52 -6.67
N ASN A 15 -11.87 -7.85 -7.13
CA ASN A 15 -10.55 -8.46 -7.26
C ASN A 15 -9.97 -8.89 -5.90
N PHE A 16 -10.07 -8.03 -4.89
CA PHE A 16 -9.65 -8.35 -3.53
C PHE A 16 -10.41 -9.57 -2.97
N ARG A 17 -11.75 -9.58 -3.11
CA ARG A 17 -12.59 -10.70 -2.69
C ARG A 17 -12.15 -12.00 -3.33
N TYR A 18 -11.95 -11.99 -4.64
CA TYR A 18 -11.51 -13.18 -5.38
C TYR A 18 -10.17 -13.70 -4.82
N ILE A 19 -9.18 -12.83 -4.65
CA ILE A 19 -7.86 -13.22 -4.12
C ILE A 19 -7.99 -13.75 -2.68
N LEU A 20 -8.76 -13.08 -1.83
CA LEU A 20 -9.01 -13.49 -0.45
C LEU A 20 -9.64 -14.89 -0.39
N GLU A 21 -10.65 -15.15 -1.20
CA GLU A 21 -11.33 -16.45 -1.27
C GLU A 21 -10.39 -17.56 -1.78
N GLN A 22 -9.58 -17.27 -2.82
CA GLN A 22 -8.60 -18.25 -3.32
C GLN A 22 -7.54 -18.60 -2.26
N ASN A 23 -7.01 -17.61 -1.56
CA ASN A 23 -5.99 -17.81 -0.53
C ASN A 23 -6.53 -18.49 0.74
N ASN A 24 -7.84 -18.48 0.95
CA ASN A 24 -8.49 -19.05 2.13
C ASN A 24 -9.48 -20.18 1.81
N LYS A 25 -9.37 -20.81 0.67
CA LYS A 25 -10.32 -21.82 0.20
C LYS A 25 -10.57 -22.92 1.23
N GLU A 26 -9.52 -23.40 1.90
CA GLU A 26 -9.65 -24.43 2.96
C GLU A 26 -10.36 -23.87 4.21
N ARG A 27 -10.10 -22.63 4.60
CA ARG A 27 -10.75 -21.99 5.75
C ARG A 27 -12.22 -21.68 5.50
N LEU A 28 -12.58 -21.52 4.24
CA LEU A 28 -13.93 -21.28 3.78
C LEU A 28 -14.70 -22.57 3.50
N ASP A 29 -14.09 -23.74 3.76
CA ASP A 29 -14.66 -25.06 3.43
C ASP A 29 -15.04 -25.19 1.94
N GLY A 30 -14.37 -24.43 1.06
CA GLY A 30 -14.64 -24.36 -0.38
C GLY A 30 -15.83 -23.48 -0.77
N GLU A 31 -16.55 -22.90 0.16
CA GLU A 31 -17.70 -22.04 -0.10
C GLU A 31 -17.29 -20.56 -0.14
N PRO A 32 -17.68 -19.78 -1.16
CA PRO A 32 -17.34 -18.36 -1.24
C PRO A 32 -18.02 -17.56 -0.12
N LEU A 33 -17.52 -16.36 0.12
CA LEU A 33 -18.15 -15.41 1.04
C LEU A 33 -19.52 -14.97 0.52
N THR A 34 -20.51 -14.91 1.40
CA THR A 34 -21.78 -14.24 1.10
C THR A 34 -21.56 -12.72 1.03
N GLU A 35 -22.52 -11.97 0.50
CA GLU A 35 -22.45 -10.50 0.48
C GLU A 35 -22.34 -9.93 1.90
N THR A 36 -23.13 -10.45 2.84
CA THR A 36 -23.10 -10.00 4.25
C THR A 36 -21.74 -10.28 4.90
N GLU A 37 -21.12 -11.41 4.62
CA GLU A 37 -19.78 -11.76 5.12
C GLU A 37 -18.72 -10.85 4.50
N PHE A 38 -18.83 -10.56 3.20
CA PHE A 38 -17.88 -9.66 2.54
C PHE A 38 -18.03 -8.21 3.00
N GLU A 39 -19.24 -7.76 3.33
CA GLU A 39 -19.42 -6.45 3.99
C GLU A 39 -18.72 -6.39 5.36
N GLN A 40 -18.71 -7.48 6.14
CA GLN A 40 -17.90 -7.52 7.38
C GLN A 40 -16.41 -7.33 7.09
N VAL A 41 -15.91 -7.91 6.01
CA VAL A 41 -14.51 -7.73 5.57
C VAL A 41 -14.25 -6.28 5.17
N LYS A 42 -15.08 -5.69 4.31
CA LYS A 42 -14.92 -4.30 3.89
C LYS A 42 -14.92 -3.32 5.07
N ASN A 43 -15.81 -3.53 6.04
CA ASN A 43 -15.87 -2.69 7.23
C ASN A 43 -14.60 -2.73 8.08
N GLN A 44 -13.91 -3.87 8.14
CA GLN A 44 -12.62 -4.00 8.84
C GLN A 44 -11.47 -3.32 8.09
N LEU A 45 -11.59 -3.15 6.78
CA LEU A 45 -10.58 -2.55 5.91
C LEU A 45 -10.81 -1.06 5.63
N GLN A 46 -11.77 -0.44 6.30
CA GLN A 46 -11.99 1.01 6.28
C GLN A 46 -11.25 1.64 7.46
N PHE A 47 -9.97 1.96 7.23
CA PHE A 47 -9.14 2.51 8.28
C PHE A 47 -9.37 4.01 8.46
N SER A 48 -9.44 4.46 9.71
CA SER A 48 -9.60 5.89 10.07
C SER A 48 -8.31 6.69 9.87
N SER A 49 -7.18 6.03 9.75
CA SER A 49 -5.87 6.65 9.46
C SER A 49 -4.91 5.64 8.84
N PHE A 50 -3.88 6.13 8.17
CA PHE A 50 -2.79 5.29 7.66
C PHE A 50 -2.06 4.53 8.78
N TYR A 51 -1.96 5.15 9.95
CA TYR A 51 -1.39 4.50 11.14
C TYR A 51 -2.21 3.27 11.56
N LYS A 52 -3.55 3.39 11.58
CA LYS A 52 -4.44 2.26 11.91
C LYS A 52 -4.35 1.13 10.89
N ALA A 53 -4.19 1.44 9.63
CA ALA A 53 -3.88 0.45 8.61
C ALA A 53 -2.52 -0.22 8.87
N GLY A 54 -1.51 0.55 9.25
CA GLY A 54 -0.19 0.04 9.63
C GLY A 54 -0.24 -0.88 10.86
N GLU A 55 -0.98 -0.52 11.90
CA GLU A 55 -1.20 -1.40 13.06
C GLU A 55 -1.80 -2.75 12.64
N TRP A 56 -2.81 -2.73 11.79
CA TRP A 56 -3.42 -3.95 11.27
C TRP A 56 -2.45 -4.77 10.41
N LEU A 57 -1.61 -4.10 9.61
CA LEU A 57 -0.63 -4.75 8.73
C LEU A 57 0.53 -5.42 9.48
N VAL A 58 0.78 -5.11 10.73
CA VAL A 58 1.75 -5.85 11.56
C VAL A 58 1.34 -7.32 11.66
N GLY A 59 0.04 -7.57 11.78
CA GLY A 59 -0.50 -8.91 11.86
C GLY A 59 -0.12 -9.65 13.15
N GLU A 60 -0.56 -10.87 13.24
CA GLU A 60 -0.22 -11.79 14.32
C GLU A 60 0.66 -12.92 13.77
N ASN A 61 1.86 -13.05 14.30
CA ASN A 61 2.87 -14.02 13.81
C ASN A 61 3.09 -13.90 12.29
N GLY A 62 3.26 -12.66 11.77
CA GLY A 62 3.46 -12.39 10.36
C GLY A 62 2.23 -12.56 9.47
N LYS A 63 1.08 -12.92 10.02
CA LYS A 63 -0.17 -13.11 9.27
C LYS A 63 -1.14 -11.96 9.54
N VAL A 64 -1.48 -11.24 8.49
CA VAL A 64 -2.49 -10.18 8.49
C VAL A 64 -3.83 -10.81 8.16
N GLN A 65 -4.82 -10.62 9.02
CA GLN A 65 -6.11 -11.32 8.93
C GLN A 65 -7.29 -10.37 9.01
N VAL A 66 -8.41 -10.84 8.45
CA VAL A 66 -9.75 -10.32 8.71
C VAL A 66 -10.62 -11.42 9.31
N HIS A 67 -11.67 -11.02 10.02
CA HIS A 67 -12.54 -11.95 10.71
C HIS A 67 -13.95 -11.87 10.12
N VAL A 68 -14.56 -13.04 9.94
CA VAL A 68 -15.91 -13.15 9.41
C VAL A 68 -16.72 -14.05 10.31
N GLN A 69 -17.93 -13.61 10.67
CA GLN A 69 -18.90 -14.46 11.36
C GLN A 69 -19.73 -15.21 10.33
N ARG A 70 -19.54 -16.54 10.28
CA ARG A 70 -20.36 -17.46 9.46
C ARG A 70 -21.15 -18.35 10.41
N ASP A 71 -22.45 -18.15 10.48
CA ASP A 71 -23.33 -18.82 11.44
C ASP A 71 -22.80 -18.71 12.88
N THR A 72 -22.44 -19.84 13.49
CA THR A 72 -21.88 -19.91 14.85
C THR A 72 -20.36 -19.88 14.88
N LYS A 73 -19.67 -19.88 13.71
CA LYS A 73 -18.22 -19.94 13.61
C LYS A 73 -17.64 -18.56 13.29
N ARG A 74 -16.53 -18.23 13.92
CA ARG A 74 -15.70 -17.09 13.56
C ARG A 74 -14.55 -17.58 12.67
N LEU A 75 -14.54 -17.16 11.42
CA LEU A 75 -13.48 -17.48 10.47
C LEU A 75 -12.39 -16.42 10.52
N HIS A 76 -11.14 -16.85 10.44
CA HIS A 76 -9.94 -16.02 10.39
C HIS A 76 -9.33 -16.16 8.99
N LEU A 77 -9.53 -15.17 8.14
CA LEU A 77 -9.07 -15.19 6.76
C LEU A 77 -7.75 -14.45 6.63
N VAL A 78 -6.74 -15.11 6.10
CA VAL A 78 -5.43 -14.50 5.88
C VAL A 78 -5.48 -13.60 4.64
N VAL A 79 -5.14 -12.34 4.82
CA VAL A 79 -5.03 -11.33 3.76
C VAL A 79 -3.61 -11.29 3.22
N MET A 80 -2.61 -11.25 4.12
CA MET A 80 -1.19 -11.27 3.77
C MET A 80 -0.41 -12.18 4.73
N ASN A 81 0.69 -12.73 4.23
CA ASN A 81 1.62 -13.49 5.06
C ASN A 81 3.03 -12.96 4.83
N HIS A 82 3.55 -12.23 5.81
CA HIS A 82 4.87 -11.61 5.75
C HIS A 82 6.04 -12.60 5.94
N GLU A 83 5.76 -13.84 6.36
CA GLU A 83 6.76 -14.91 6.37
C GLU A 83 7.04 -15.49 4.98
N HIS A 84 6.07 -15.31 4.05
CA HIS A 84 6.13 -15.83 2.68
C HIS A 84 6.07 -14.72 1.64
N ILE A 85 6.89 -13.67 1.82
CA ILE A 85 7.05 -12.62 0.82
C ILE A 85 7.56 -13.25 -0.49
N ALA A 86 6.93 -12.87 -1.61
CA ALA A 86 7.13 -13.47 -2.93
C ALA A 86 6.80 -14.97 -3.02
N GLY A 87 6.18 -15.54 -1.99
CA GLY A 87 5.72 -16.93 -2.00
C GLY A 87 4.39 -17.13 -2.73
N GLY A 88 3.99 -18.39 -2.92
CA GLY A 88 2.86 -18.79 -3.77
C GLY A 88 1.48 -18.27 -3.39
N SER A 89 1.28 -17.73 -2.18
CA SER A 89 0.01 -17.11 -1.75
C SER A 89 -0.03 -15.59 -1.93
N SER A 90 1.04 -14.98 -2.47
CA SER A 90 1.12 -13.54 -2.67
C SER A 90 0.88 -13.17 -4.12
N VAL A 91 -0.10 -12.30 -4.36
CA VAL A 91 -0.47 -11.78 -5.67
C VAL A 91 -0.03 -10.31 -5.73
N TYR A 92 0.74 -9.98 -6.76
CA TYR A 92 1.26 -8.62 -6.97
C TYR A 92 0.71 -8.05 -8.27
N GLU A 93 0.04 -6.92 -8.16
CA GLU A 93 -0.66 -6.28 -9.26
C GLU A 93 -0.30 -4.80 -9.34
N VAL A 94 -0.39 -4.26 -10.54
CA VAL A 94 -0.20 -2.83 -10.83
C VAL A 94 -1.41 -2.33 -11.59
N ILE A 95 -2.00 -1.25 -11.11
CA ILE A 95 -3.01 -0.48 -11.82
C ILE A 95 -2.47 0.90 -12.16
N ASN A 96 -3.00 1.52 -13.20
CA ASN A 96 -2.67 2.89 -13.55
C ASN A 96 -3.92 3.70 -13.88
N GLN A 97 -3.78 5.02 -13.77
CA GLN A 97 -4.81 5.98 -14.14
C GLN A 97 -6.17 5.70 -13.49
N TYR A 98 -6.14 5.26 -12.22
CA TYR A 98 -7.34 5.01 -11.44
C TYR A 98 -8.06 6.32 -11.12
N SER A 99 -9.35 6.38 -11.41
CA SER A 99 -10.17 7.56 -11.11
C SER A 99 -10.77 7.46 -9.71
N ALA A 100 -10.18 8.16 -8.76
CA ALA A 100 -10.75 8.30 -7.42
C ALA A 100 -12.04 9.13 -7.50
N LEU A 101 -13.12 8.56 -6.99
CA LEU A 101 -14.45 9.16 -7.06
C LEU A 101 -14.51 10.51 -6.32
N LYS A 102 -15.50 11.31 -6.68
CA LYS A 102 -15.85 12.53 -5.96
C LYS A 102 -16.23 12.19 -4.53
N THR A 103 -15.70 12.94 -3.58
CA THR A 103 -16.22 12.95 -2.22
C THR A 103 -17.29 14.03 -2.09
N GLU A 104 -18.14 13.95 -1.08
CA GLU A 104 -19.15 14.98 -0.81
C GLU A 104 -18.53 16.36 -0.55
N GLU A 105 -17.31 16.38 0.02
CA GLU A 105 -16.59 17.61 0.37
C GLU A 105 -15.88 18.25 -0.82
N ASP A 106 -15.42 17.46 -1.80
CA ASP A 106 -14.74 17.97 -3.00
C ASP A 106 -15.31 17.31 -4.27
N GLY A 107 -16.24 17.99 -4.91
CA GLY A 107 -16.91 17.54 -6.14
C GLY A 107 -16.00 17.25 -7.35
N ARG A 108 -14.70 17.00 -7.16
CA ARG A 108 -13.71 16.79 -8.22
C ARG A 108 -13.25 15.33 -8.30
N ASN A 109 -13.20 14.81 -9.52
CA ASN A 109 -12.52 13.55 -9.78
C ASN A 109 -11.01 13.77 -9.71
N ARG A 110 -10.30 12.85 -9.06
CA ARG A 110 -8.83 12.78 -9.07
C ARG A 110 -8.41 11.50 -9.76
N ARG A 111 -7.25 11.52 -10.37
CA ARG A 111 -6.69 10.38 -11.07
C ARG A 111 -5.35 10.04 -10.45
N PHE A 112 -5.23 8.82 -9.95
CA PHE A 112 -4.01 8.27 -9.41
C PHE A 112 -3.17 7.71 -10.57
N ASP A 113 -1.89 8.07 -10.63
CA ASP A 113 -1.07 7.68 -11.76
C ASP A 113 -0.76 6.18 -11.78
N VAL A 114 -0.11 5.65 -10.74
CA VAL A 114 0.21 4.23 -10.63
C VAL A 114 0.00 3.77 -9.19
N THR A 115 -0.55 2.58 -9.01
CA THR A 115 -0.70 1.95 -7.71
C THR A 115 -0.22 0.51 -7.76
N LEU A 116 0.65 0.16 -6.82
CA LEU A 116 1.06 -1.22 -6.55
C LEU A 116 0.13 -1.83 -5.52
N MET A 117 -0.38 -3.01 -5.83
CA MET A 117 -1.28 -3.76 -4.97
C MET A 117 -0.63 -5.08 -4.51
N ILE A 118 -0.87 -5.44 -3.27
CA ILE A 118 -0.49 -6.72 -2.69
C ILE A 118 -1.77 -7.43 -2.26
N ASN A 119 -2.01 -8.61 -2.81
CA ASN A 119 -3.22 -9.39 -2.58
C ASN A 119 -4.52 -8.59 -2.80
N GLY A 120 -4.54 -7.75 -3.83
CA GLY A 120 -5.67 -6.92 -4.20
C GLY A 120 -5.83 -5.63 -3.38
N LEU A 121 -4.99 -5.37 -2.36
CA LEU A 121 -5.02 -4.14 -1.58
C LEU A 121 -4.00 -3.11 -2.11
N PRO A 122 -4.42 -1.86 -2.35
CA PRO A 122 -3.50 -0.76 -2.67
C PRO A 122 -2.53 -0.51 -1.52
N MET A 123 -1.22 -0.69 -1.77
CA MET A 123 -0.19 -0.54 -0.75
C MET A 123 0.75 0.63 -1.02
N ILE A 124 1.12 0.83 -2.30
CA ILE A 124 2.05 1.90 -2.70
C ILE A 124 1.41 2.71 -3.81
N HIS A 125 1.28 4.02 -3.60
CA HIS A 125 0.84 4.94 -4.63
C HIS A 125 2.02 5.73 -5.18
N ILE A 126 2.12 5.83 -6.50
CA ILE A 126 3.19 6.50 -7.23
C ILE A 126 2.60 7.63 -8.03
N GLU A 127 3.05 8.84 -7.77
CA GLU A 127 2.66 10.05 -8.49
C GLU A 127 3.80 10.50 -9.41
N LEU A 128 3.47 10.68 -10.68
CA LEU A 128 4.43 10.99 -11.74
C LEU A 128 4.28 12.42 -12.24
N LYS A 129 5.40 13.08 -12.45
CA LYS A 129 5.47 14.41 -13.07
C LYS A 129 6.34 14.39 -14.32
N ASN A 130 6.07 15.29 -15.23
CA ASN A 130 6.97 15.51 -16.35
C ASN A 130 8.32 16.02 -15.85
N LYS A 131 9.42 15.64 -16.51
CA LYS A 131 10.79 16.03 -16.17
C LYS A 131 11.02 17.55 -16.08
N GLN A 132 10.15 18.35 -16.70
CA GLN A 132 10.20 19.82 -16.63
C GLN A 132 9.62 20.37 -15.33
N HIS A 133 8.93 19.54 -14.55
CA HIS A 133 8.34 19.88 -13.26
C HIS A 133 9.19 19.37 -12.11
N SER A 134 9.05 20.01 -10.96
CA SER A 134 9.65 19.49 -9.74
C SER A 134 8.97 18.18 -9.31
N TYR A 135 9.75 17.22 -8.81
CA TYR A 135 9.15 16.04 -8.17
C TYR A 135 8.31 16.43 -6.95
N MET A 136 8.62 17.58 -6.32
CA MET A 136 7.83 18.13 -5.20
C MET A 136 6.40 18.46 -5.58
N ASP A 137 6.10 18.72 -6.86
CA ASP A 137 4.73 18.91 -7.31
C ASP A 137 3.88 17.65 -7.09
N GLY A 138 4.51 16.47 -7.17
CA GLY A 138 3.91 15.20 -6.80
C GLY A 138 3.59 15.10 -5.30
N PHE A 139 4.52 15.55 -4.44
CA PHE A 139 4.30 15.61 -2.98
C PHE A 139 3.10 16.49 -2.62
N TRP A 140 3.05 17.70 -3.16
CA TRP A 140 1.94 18.63 -2.90
C TRP A 140 0.62 18.10 -3.45
N GLN A 141 0.65 17.40 -4.57
CA GLN A 141 -0.54 16.77 -5.13
C GLN A 141 -1.06 15.65 -4.22
N ILE A 142 -0.19 14.75 -3.74
CA ILE A 142 -0.57 13.70 -2.78
C ILE A 142 -1.13 14.32 -1.50
N LYS A 143 -0.44 15.31 -0.93
CA LYS A 143 -0.91 16.02 0.27
C LYS A 143 -2.32 16.60 0.07
N LYS A 144 -2.56 17.21 -1.08
CA LYS A 144 -3.87 17.72 -1.46
C LYS A 144 -4.91 16.59 -1.53
N TYR A 145 -4.60 15.47 -2.17
CA TYR A 145 -5.51 14.33 -2.29
C TYR A 145 -5.85 13.72 -0.93
N ILE A 146 -4.90 13.68 -0.01
CA ILE A 146 -5.14 13.24 1.37
C ILE A 146 -6.13 14.20 2.05
N GLY A 147 -5.91 15.51 1.98
CA GLY A 147 -6.80 16.53 2.55
C GLY A 147 -8.20 16.54 1.92
N GLU A 148 -8.32 16.11 0.66
CA GLU A 148 -9.59 15.92 -0.05
C GLU A 148 -10.27 14.57 0.27
N GLY A 149 -9.73 13.74 1.17
CA GLY A 149 -10.29 12.44 1.54
C GLY A 149 -10.27 11.39 0.42
N LYS A 150 -9.30 11.46 -0.53
CA LYS A 150 -9.24 10.52 -1.67
C LYS A 150 -8.68 9.15 -1.31
N TYR A 151 -8.03 9.02 -0.15
CA TYR A 151 -7.50 7.75 0.37
C TYR A 151 -8.46 7.15 1.39
N THR A 152 -9.67 6.86 0.96
CA THR A 152 -10.74 6.21 1.73
C THR A 152 -11.09 4.85 1.11
N GLY A 153 -12.02 4.10 1.73
CA GLY A 153 -12.39 2.79 1.26
C GLY A 153 -11.17 1.87 1.16
N ILE A 154 -11.03 1.16 0.05
CA ILE A 154 -9.91 0.22 -0.19
C ILE A 154 -8.54 0.94 -0.20
N PHE A 155 -8.48 2.22 -0.58
CA PHE A 155 -7.24 3.02 -0.57
C PHE A 155 -6.81 3.48 0.82
N SER A 156 -7.63 3.29 1.86
CA SER A 156 -7.23 3.60 3.25
C SER A 156 -6.07 2.71 3.75
N ALA A 157 -5.79 1.61 3.05
CA ALA A 157 -4.69 0.70 3.37
C ALA A 157 -3.32 1.16 2.85
N VAL A 158 -3.22 2.19 2.02
CA VAL A 158 -1.96 2.68 1.46
C VAL A 158 -0.97 3.04 2.57
N GLN A 159 0.29 2.60 2.42
CA GLN A 159 1.33 2.78 3.43
C GLN A 159 2.51 3.62 2.95
N MET A 160 2.75 3.66 1.65
CA MET A 160 3.91 4.32 1.08
C MET A 160 3.53 5.13 -0.15
N PHE A 161 4.14 6.28 -0.28
CA PHE A 161 4.07 7.13 -1.46
C PHE A 161 5.43 7.19 -2.15
N VAL A 162 5.40 7.24 -3.47
CA VAL A 162 6.55 7.48 -4.34
C VAL A 162 6.22 8.66 -5.25
N ILE A 163 7.15 9.56 -5.41
CA ILE A 163 7.05 10.72 -6.32
C ILE A 163 8.23 10.71 -7.28
N SER A 164 7.97 10.96 -8.54
CA SER A 164 9.02 11.00 -9.56
C SER A 164 8.70 12.00 -10.66
N ASN A 165 9.75 12.65 -11.18
CA ASN A 165 9.69 13.40 -12.43
C ASN A 165 10.55 12.73 -13.55
N GLY A 166 10.88 11.45 -13.36
CA GLY A 166 11.71 10.67 -14.26
C GLY A 166 13.22 10.79 -14.00
N VAL A 167 13.67 11.90 -13.42
CA VAL A 167 15.08 12.17 -13.10
C VAL A 167 15.35 12.08 -11.62
N ASN A 168 14.39 12.51 -10.81
CA ASN A 168 14.44 12.46 -9.36
C ASN A 168 13.27 11.65 -8.85
N THR A 169 13.56 10.56 -8.13
CA THR A 169 12.58 9.70 -7.51
C THR A 169 12.81 9.67 -6.01
N LYS A 170 11.73 9.86 -5.26
CA LYS A 170 11.71 9.92 -3.80
C LYS A 170 10.57 9.11 -3.25
N TYR A 171 10.66 8.73 -1.99
CA TYR A 171 9.61 8.00 -1.28
C TYR A 171 9.41 8.52 0.14
N PHE A 172 8.24 8.28 0.70
CA PHE A 172 7.87 8.64 2.07
C PHE A 172 6.69 7.79 2.56
N SER A 173 6.55 7.69 3.88
CA SER A 173 5.44 7.00 4.51
C SER A 173 4.13 7.79 4.36
N ALA A 174 3.01 7.07 4.32
CA ALA A 174 1.70 7.68 4.36
C ALA A 174 1.44 8.32 5.74
N ALA A 175 0.86 9.51 5.73
CA ALA A 175 0.48 10.28 6.90
C ALA A 175 -0.72 11.16 6.57
N SER A 176 -1.40 11.73 7.58
CA SER A 176 -2.43 12.74 7.34
C SER A 176 -1.83 13.98 6.66
N ASP A 177 -2.66 14.78 6.00
CA ASP A 177 -2.22 15.99 5.31
C ASP A 177 -1.56 17.00 6.26
N THR A 178 -1.99 17.06 7.53
CA THR A 178 -1.41 17.93 8.56
C THR A 178 -0.06 17.43 9.07
N GLU A 179 0.17 16.12 9.06
CA GLU A 179 1.40 15.48 9.53
C GLU A 179 2.44 15.30 8.42
N LEU A 180 1.98 15.24 7.16
CA LEU A 180 2.85 15.04 6.01
C LEU A 180 3.83 16.20 5.85
N ASN A 181 5.13 15.89 5.95
CA ASN A 181 6.21 16.88 5.99
C ASN A 181 7.34 16.49 5.03
N GLU A 182 7.89 17.48 4.34
CA GLU A 182 9.02 17.30 3.41
C GLU A 182 10.25 16.65 4.05
N LYS A 183 10.44 16.82 5.36
CA LYS A 183 11.55 16.21 6.12
C LYS A 183 11.53 14.66 6.10
N PHE A 184 10.37 14.07 5.83
CA PHE A 184 10.22 12.62 5.74
C PHE A 184 10.46 12.06 4.33
N ILE A 185 10.66 12.93 3.34
CA ILE A 185 10.99 12.53 1.99
C ILE A 185 12.41 11.98 1.95
N SER A 186 12.56 10.75 1.46
CA SER A 186 13.85 10.07 1.31
C SER A 186 14.14 9.77 -0.15
N GLY A 187 15.43 9.87 -0.51
CA GLY A 187 15.94 9.30 -1.74
C GLY A 187 16.51 7.91 -1.47
N TRP A 188 16.52 7.05 -2.48
CA TRP A 188 17.18 5.76 -2.35
C TRP A 188 18.69 5.90 -2.56
N LEU A 189 19.44 5.14 -1.78
CA LEU A 189 20.88 4.95 -1.94
C LEU A 189 21.14 3.46 -2.17
N ASP A 190 22.08 3.14 -3.04
CA ASP A 190 22.55 1.77 -3.18
C ASP A 190 23.45 1.33 -2.00
N GLN A 191 23.96 0.11 -2.04
CA GLN A 191 24.84 -0.44 -1.00
C GLN A 191 26.16 0.31 -0.85
N ASP A 192 26.59 1.00 -1.91
CA ASP A 192 27.80 1.84 -1.95
C ASP A 192 27.51 3.31 -1.57
N ASN A 193 26.31 3.61 -1.10
CA ASN A 193 25.79 4.94 -0.78
C ASN A 193 25.68 5.90 -1.97
N ASN A 194 25.61 5.40 -3.20
CA ASN A 194 25.36 6.22 -4.38
C ASN A 194 23.86 6.52 -4.51
N PRO A 195 23.46 7.76 -4.84
CA PRO A 195 22.07 8.10 -5.05
C PRO A 195 21.46 7.40 -6.27
N VAL A 196 20.33 6.72 -6.06
CA VAL A 196 19.51 6.10 -7.11
C VAL A 196 18.32 7.02 -7.40
N SER A 197 18.48 7.93 -8.34
CA SER A 197 17.49 8.98 -8.64
C SER A 197 16.62 8.64 -9.85
N ASP A 198 17.15 7.92 -10.83
CA ASP A 198 16.43 7.46 -12.02
C ASP A 198 15.25 6.57 -11.63
N TYR A 199 14.09 6.79 -12.24
CA TYR A 199 12.87 6.08 -11.86
C TYR A 199 12.90 4.59 -12.18
N ILE A 200 13.63 4.17 -13.22
CA ILE A 200 13.76 2.75 -13.58
C ILE A 200 14.68 2.04 -12.59
N GLU A 201 15.82 2.63 -12.27
CA GLU A 201 16.77 2.07 -11.30
C GLU A 201 16.15 2.05 -9.89
N PHE A 202 15.40 3.09 -9.53
CA PHE A 202 14.62 3.11 -8.29
C PHE A 202 13.58 1.98 -8.28
N ALA A 203 12.82 1.80 -9.37
CA ALA A 203 11.84 0.74 -9.46
C ALA A 203 12.45 -0.65 -9.32
N LYS A 204 13.62 -0.88 -9.90
CA LYS A 204 14.38 -2.13 -9.75
C LYS A 204 14.87 -2.36 -8.31
N SER A 205 15.21 -1.30 -7.60
CA SER A 205 15.79 -1.39 -6.25
C SER A 205 14.72 -1.45 -5.15
N VAL A 206 13.55 -0.85 -5.35
CA VAL A 206 12.56 -0.61 -4.29
C VAL A 206 11.16 -1.16 -4.63
N LEU A 207 10.77 -1.13 -5.91
CA LEU A 207 9.38 -1.42 -6.32
C LEU A 207 9.20 -2.79 -6.97
N ARG A 208 10.28 -3.52 -7.25
CA ARG A 208 10.16 -4.91 -7.69
C ARG A 208 9.81 -5.81 -6.49
N ILE A 209 9.48 -7.04 -6.76
CA ILE A 209 9.23 -8.06 -5.74
C ILE A 209 10.51 -8.88 -5.53
N PRO A 210 10.93 -9.14 -4.29
CA PRO A 210 10.18 -8.96 -3.03
C PRO A 210 10.27 -7.57 -2.39
N GLU A 211 11.15 -6.69 -2.84
CA GLU A 211 11.54 -5.44 -2.18
C GLU A 211 10.34 -4.54 -1.84
N ALA A 212 9.39 -4.37 -2.76
CA ALA A 212 8.20 -3.57 -2.52
C ALA A 212 7.35 -4.09 -1.35
N HIS A 213 7.23 -5.40 -1.20
CA HIS A 213 6.52 -6.00 -0.07
C HIS A 213 7.31 -5.85 1.23
N GLU A 214 8.63 -5.98 1.18
CA GLU A 214 9.50 -5.78 2.35
C GLU A 214 9.48 -4.34 2.86
N MET A 215 9.39 -3.35 1.97
CA MET A 215 9.20 -1.95 2.36
C MET A 215 7.96 -1.77 3.24
N ILE A 216 6.86 -2.44 2.90
CA ILE A 216 5.61 -2.38 3.67
C ILE A 216 5.69 -3.22 4.95
N ALA A 217 6.18 -4.45 4.86
CA ALA A 217 6.10 -5.44 5.93
C ALA A 217 7.25 -5.37 6.95
N ARG A 218 8.44 -4.93 6.52
CA ARG A 218 9.66 -5.02 7.33
C ARG A 218 10.32 -3.67 7.60
N TYR A 219 10.17 -2.71 6.70
CA TYR A 219 10.88 -1.45 6.76
C TYR A 219 9.96 -0.25 7.06
N THR A 220 8.69 -0.53 7.35
CA THR A 220 7.76 0.43 7.93
C THR A 220 7.63 0.17 9.43
N VAL A 221 7.93 1.17 10.24
CA VAL A 221 7.91 1.12 11.69
C VAL A 221 6.76 1.98 12.21
N LEU A 222 6.11 1.52 13.27
CA LEU A 222 5.05 2.25 13.96
C LEU A 222 5.65 3.10 15.09
N ASP A 223 5.44 4.40 15.03
CA ASP A 223 5.69 5.32 16.14
C ASP A 223 4.40 5.38 16.98
N GLU A 224 4.36 4.62 18.05
CA GLU A 224 3.17 4.49 18.90
C GLU A 224 2.82 5.77 19.64
N ASP A 225 3.82 6.59 20.00
CA ASP A 225 3.62 7.84 20.72
C ASP A 225 3.03 8.90 19.79
N ALA A 226 3.60 9.06 18.60
CA ALA A 226 3.15 10.05 17.63
C ALA A 226 2.02 9.52 16.71
N LYS A 227 1.63 8.25 16.82
CA LYS A 227 0.60 7.60 15.97
C LYS A 227 0.86 7.77 14.47
N ARG A 228 2.11 7.58 14.05
CA ARG A 228 2.53 7.75 12.66
C ARG A 228 3.37 6.57 12.17
N LEU A 229 3.43 6.44 10.84
CA LEU A 229 4.30 5.50 10.16
C LEU A 229 5.67 6.14 9.92
N ILE A 230 6.72 5.36 10.11
CA ILE A 230 8.10 5.75 9.78
C ILE A 230 8.63 4.72 8.79
N LEU A 231 8.94 5.18 7.58
CA LEU A 231 9.60 4.36 6.59
C LEU A 231 11.12 4.51 6.75
N LEU A 232 11.82 3.40 6.93
CA LEU A 232 13.26 3.42 7.15
C LEU A 232 14.00 4.04 5.97
N ARG A 233 15.11 4.70 6.27
CA ARG A 233 16.02 5.25 5.27
C ARG A 233 16.94 4.17 4.71
N PRO A 234 17.48 4.31 3.49
CA PRO A 234 18.29 3.28 2.84
C PRO A 234 19.43 2.75 3.71
N TYR A 235 20.19 3.62 4.37
CA TYR A 235 21.29 3.20 5.24
C TYR A 235 20.85 2.35 6.44
N GLN A 236 19.63 2.58 6.95
CA GLN A 236 19.05 1.77 8.03
C GLN A 236 18.64 0.39 7.50
N ILE A 237 18.05 0.35 6.29
CA ILE A 237 17.65 -0.89 5.62
C ILE A 237 18.89 -1.73 5.33
N HIS A 238 19.92 -1.16 4.70
CA HIS A 238 21.17 -1.88 4.40
C HIS A 238 21.88 -2.39 5.66
N ALA A 239 21.84 -1.62 6.75
CA ALA A 239 22.39 -2.07 8.04
C ALA A 239 21.63 -3.28 8.60
N ILE A 240 20.29 -3.30 8.49
CA ILE A 240 19.46 -4.44 8.94
C ILE A 240 19.72 -5.66 8.07
N GLU A 241 19.82 -5.49 6.76
CA GLU A 241 20.11 -6.57 5.82
C GLU A 241 21.47 -7.21 6.11
N ALA A 242 22.51 -6.40 6.29
CA ALA A 242 23.86 -6.87 6.61
C ALA A 242 23.97 -7.60 7.97
N ILE A 243 23.06 -7.35 8.90
CA ILE A 243 23.02 -8.08 10.19
C ILE A 243 22.34 -9.45 10.05
N ARG A 244 21.46 -9.59 9.05
CA ARG A 244 20.68 -10.82 8.81
C ARG A 244 21.44 -11.87 7.98
N GLU A 245 22.44 -11.45 7.20
CA GLU A 245 23.37 -12.33 6.48
C GLU A 245 24.35 -13.00 7.44
#